data_ce65e80d882e986479ace581a9536051
#
_entry.id   ce65e80d882e986479ace581a9536051
#
_cell.length_a   1.000
_cell.length_b   1.000
_cell.length_c   1.000
_cell.angle_alpha   90.00
_cell.angle_beta   90.00
_cell.angle_gamma   90.00
#
_symmetry.space_group_name_H-M   'P 1'
#
loop_
_entity.id
_entity.type
_entity.pdbx_description
1 polymer ?
#
loop_
_entity_poly.entity_id
_entity_poly.type
_entity_poly.pdbx_seq_one_letter_code
_entity_poly.pdbx_strand_id
1 'polypeptide(L)'
;MRSRSLLVSAGAVVALAATFLTTYNAQAIVGGTKSAKAYSFMGSFQPSHPRPPRADGHGCGVELLAPQWVLTASHCAGKNPTNAKNGIPQGWKVRIGSLGTTAGGKVAEVDHYYRLATSHDEGGFWGKDLALMHLRAPVHARPVPIASSTPADGTPTRILGWGMTCDEDKPECYPNKLREADTEVQPASKCTVASPGELCIGSLDGAVGARNMDSGGPALIRQGGGWALAGVVSGPSSDGEPVLYTDVTKHADWINGIISGATVPADDVIPNVEGAVDLAGCSGSVVRTAASRPNDPALLLTNGHCVQGDRPAPGAALVDQPADRAVSVADAQGYPLVSARADRLVYATMTGTDIALYRLDRTYAQLAAKGAKVFQLASTPVRAGDPLTLAYTSSRLGCTAETVVPHLKEGGYQFENSIRYATSPQCRPFHGMSGSALLSADGSTVVGVHNTHNDGGEACSDNNPCEVGADGSTTSVQGRSYGQQVDGIAACLSADSRLDLALPGCALTK
;
A
#
# COMPACT_ATOMS: atom_id res chain seq x y z
N MET A 1 -72.67 27.04 -62.26
CA MET A 1 -72.58 27.08 -60.81
C MET A 1 -71.13 26.79 -60.47
N ARG A 2 -70.41 27.82 -60.02
CA ARG A 2 -68.93 27.75 -59.80
C ARG A 2 -68.66 27.48 -58.34
N SER A 3 -67.99 26.39 -58.00
CA SER A 3 -67.50 26.05 -56.68
C SER A 3 -66.12 26.69 -56.48
N ARG A 4 -65.94 27.48 -55.37
CA ARG A 4 -64.65 28.06 -54.97
C ARG A 4 -64.07 27.17 -53.89
N SER A 5 -62.89 26.65 -54.16
CA SER A 5 -62.06 25.96 -53.21
C SER A 5 -61.26 26.95 -52.36
N LEU A 6 -61.35 26.85 -51.04
CA LEU A 6 -60.50 27.56 -50.09
C LEU A 6 -59.26 26.73 -49.77
N LEU A 7 -58.09 27.30 -50.06
CA LEU A 7 -56.81 26.78 -49.63
C LEU A 7 -56.52 27.26 -48.20
N VAL A 8 -56.39 26.30 -47.29
CA VAL A 8 -55.90 26.56 -45.92
C VAL A 8 -54.39 26.27 -45.88
N SER A 9 -53.61 27.32 -45.69
CA SER A 9 -52.16 27.23 -45.48
C SER A 9 -51.86 26.84 -44.03
N ALA A 10 -51.33 25.62 -43.83
CA ALA A 10 -50.78 25.21 -42.51
C ALA A 10 -49.33 25.71 -42.38
N GLY A 11 -49.14 26.71 -41.52
CA GLY A 11 -47.79 27.16 -41.11
C GLY A 11 -47.18 26.18 -40.09
N ALA A 12 -46.11 25.55 -40.44
CA ALA A 12 -45.32 24.72 -39.50
C ALA A 12 -44.43 25.65 -38.67
N VAL A 13 -44.69 25.74 -37.37
CA VAL A 13 -43.80 26.36 -36.37
C VAL A 13 -42.76 25.30 -36.00
N VAL A 14 -41.55 25.47 -36.47
CA VAL A 14 -40.39 24.69 -36.00
C VAL A 14 -39.89 25.28 -34.71
N ALA A 15 -40.22 24.66 -33.57
CA ALA A 15 -39.62 24.97 -32.28
C ALA A 15 -38.17 24.39 -32.22
N LEU A 16 -37.14 25.22 -32.35
CA LEU A 16 -35.80 24.86 -32.00
C LEU A 16 -35.72 24.67 -30.52
N ALA A 17 -35.73 23.43 -30.06
CA ALA A 17 -35.30 23.06 -28.72
C ALA A 17 -33.78 23.14 -28.69
N ALA A 18 -33.21 24.23 -28.16
CA ALA A 18 -31.81 24.31 -27.80
C ALA A 18 -31.57 23.41 -26.57
N THR A 19 -31.13 22.19 -26.85
CA THR A 19 -30.56 21.31 -25.81
C THR A 19 -29.23 21.96 -25.35
N PHE A 20 -29.26 22.62 -24.22
CA PHE A 20 -28.04 22.94 -23.48
C PHE A 20 -27.42 21.61 -23.04
N LEU A 21 -26.47 21.12 -23.82
CA LEU A 21 -25.51 20.13 -23.37
C LEU A 21 -24.63 20.81 -22.31
N THR A 22 -25.03 20.70 -21.05
CA THR A 22 -24.13 20.98 -19.95
C THR A 22 -23.01 19.92 -20.03
N THR A 23 -21.89 20.30 -20.64
CA THR A 23 -20.66 19.55 -20.52
C THR A 23 -20.24 19.65 -19.05
N TYR A 24 -20.50 18.61 -18.29
CA TYR A 24 -19.87 18.43 -16.99
C TYR A 24 -18.36 18.28 -17.26
N ASN A 25 -17.64 19.40 -17.14
CA ASN A 25 -16.19 19.37 -17.13
C ASN A 25 -15.78 18.72 -15.81
N ALA A 26 -15.32 17.48 -15.87
CA ALA A 26 -14.69 16.81 -14.76
C ALA A 26 -13.56 17.70 -14.20
N GLN A 27 -13.53 17.95 -12.86
CA GLN A 27 -12.66 18.96 -12.25
C GLN A 27 -11.98 18.42 -10.99
N ALA A 28 -10.63 18.47 -10.91
CA ALA A 28 -9.84 18.18 -9.70
C ALA A 28 -10.25 19.11 -8.56
N ILE A 29 -10.20 18.63 -7.31
CA ILE A 29 -11.07 19.17 -6.30
C ILE A 29 -12.46 19.24 -6.92
N VAL A 30 -13.27 18.22 -6.76
CA VAL A 30 -14.60 18.17 -7.38
C VAL A 30 -15.34 19.48 -7.10
N GLY A 31 -15.99 20.04 -8.13
CA GLY A 31 -16.61 21.37 -8.04
C GLY A 31 -15.65 22.56 -8.04
N GLY A 32 -14.33 22.32 -8.04
CA GLY A 32 -13.33 23.38 -8.07
C GLY A 32 -13.07 23.95 -9.46
N THR A 33 -12.29 25.03 -9.53
CA THR A 33 -11.85 25.70 -10.75
C THR A 33 -10.33 25.64 -10.91
N LYS A 34 -9.82 25.85 -12.12
CA LYS A 34 -8.36 26.01 -12.32
C LYS A 34 -7.90 27.25 -11.55
N SER A 35 -6.87 27.09 -10.70
CA SER A 35 -6.31 28.22 -9.99
C SER A 35 -5.66 29.19 -10.98
N ALA A 36 -5.97 30.48 -10.83
CA ALA A 36 -5.41 31.52 -11.68
C ALA A 36 -3.95 31.87 -11.33
N LYS A 37 -3.50 31.53 -10.12
CA LYS A 37 -2.17 31.84 -9.61
C LYS A 37 -1.59 30.70 -8.76
N ALA A 38 -0.28 30.57 -8.75
CA ALA A 38 0.40 29.68 -7.83
C ALA A 38 0.33 30.22 -6.38
N TYR A 39 0.16 29.33 -5.42
CA TYR A 39 0.33 29.62 -4.01
C TYR A 39 1.76 29.30 -3.63
N SER A 40 2.48 30.26 -3.04
CA SER A 40 3.92 30.13 -2.76
C SER A 40 4.26 28.92 -1.88
N PHE A 41 3.33 28.51 -1.03
CA PHE A 41 3.49 27.42 -0.07
C PHE A 41 2.94 26.08 -0.55
N MET A 42 2.07 26.06 -1.59
CA MET A 42 1.48 24.83 -2.09
C MET A 42 2.48 24.05 -2.92
N GLY A 43 2.59 22.76 -2.64
CA GLY A 43 3.51 21.89 -3.36
C GLY A 43 2.93 20.52 -3.71
N SER A 44 3.59 19.88 -4.67
CA SER A 44 3.34 18.51 -5.11
C SER A 44 4.42 17.61 -4.57
N PHE A 45 4.08 16.65 -3.74
CA PHE A 45 4.96 15.56 -3.34
C PHE A 45 5.10 14.55 -4.46
N GLN A 46 6.33 14.17 -4.78
CA GLN A 46 6.70 13.28 -5.87
C GLN A 46 7.57 12.15 -5.30
N PRO A 47 6.97 11.00 -4.92
CA PRO A 47 7.72 9.84 -4.48
C PRO A 47 8.58 9.25 -5.60
N SER A 48 9.62 8.50 -5.25
CA SER A 48 10.52 7.87 -6.23
C SER A 48 9.84 6.88 -7.17
N HIS A 49 8.75 6.27 -6.72
CA HIS A 49 7.95 5.30 -7.48
C HIS A 49 6.52 5.82 -7.61
N PRO A 50 6.23 6.63 -8.64
CA PRO A 50 4.88 7.12 -8.86
C PRO A 50 3.94 5.97 -9.20
N ARG A 51 2.72 6.02 -8.67
CA ARG A 51 1.70 5.02 -8.97
C ARG A 51 0.92 5.40 -10.22
N PRO A 52 0.61 4.45 -11.12
CA PRO A 52 -0.38 4.68 -12.15
C PRO A 52 -1.70 5.19 -11.52
N PRO A 53 -2.49 6.02 -12.24
CA PRO A 53 -2.26 6.48 -13.61
C PRO A 53 -1.41 7.77 -13.73
N ARG A 54 -0.76 8.25 -12.65
CA ARG A 54 -0.03 9.53 -12.56
C ARG A 54 1.39 9.43 -13.12
N ALA A 55 1.54 9.55 -14.45
CA ALA A 55 2.85 9.60 -15.11
C ALA A 55 3.66 10.86 -14.76
N ASP A 56 3.02 11.93 -14.25
CA ASP A 56 3.65 13.18 -13.83
C ASP A 56 4.33 13.10 -12.47
N GLY A 57 4.23 11.96 -11.78
CA GLY A 57 4.87 11.69 -10.50
C GLY A 57 4.18 12.28 -9.27
N HIS A 58 3.09 13.03 -9.42
CA HIS A 58 2.35 13.58 -8.28
C HIS A 58 1.75 12.45 -7.43
N GLY A 59 1.94 12.51 -6.12
CA GLY A 59 1.40 11.53 -5.18
C GLY A 59 0.50 12.12 -4.12
N CYS A 60 0.84 13.32 -3.65
CA CYS A 60 0.12 14.03 -2.57
C CYS A 60 0.38 15.53 -2.64
N GLY A 61 -0.48 16.32 -1.99
CA GLY A 61 -0.22 17.72 -1.67
C GLY A 61 0.76 17.88 -0.52
N VAL A 62 1.44 19.03 -0.46
CA VAL A 62 2.26 19.46 0.68
C VAL A 62 2.18 20.96 0.87
N GLU A 63 2.40 21.45 2.09
CA GLU A 63 2.45 22.87 2.46
C GLU A 63 3.80 23.26 3.03
N LEU A 64 4.43 24.28 2.47
CA LEU A 64 5.65 24.87 3.02
C LEU A 64 5.31 25.62 4.31
N LEU A 65 5.84 25.13 5.45
CA LEU A 65 5.69 25.76 6.77
C LEU A 65 6.92 26.58 7.17
N ALA A 66 8.11 26.19 6.70
CA ALA A 66 9.37 26.89 6.89
C ALA A 66 10.27 26.64 5.68
N PRO A 67 11.38 27.39 5.49
CA PRO A 67 12.22 27.26 4.26
C PRO A 67 12.67 25.82 3.95
N GLN A 68 12.86 24.97 4.95
CA GLN A 68 13.26 23.57 4.77
C GLN A 68 12.23 22.57 5.32
N TRP A 69 10.98 22.98 5.52
CA TRP A 69 9.97 22.10 6.08
C TRP A 69 8.66 22.18 5.35
N VAL A 70 8.18 21.03 4.93
CA VAL A 70 6.82 20.88 4.39
C VAL A 70 6.01 19.91 5.24
N LEU A 71 4.69 20.18 5.33
CA LEU A 71 3.71 19.32 5.96
C LEU A 71 2.93 18.57 4.88
N THR A 72 2.51 17.35 5.18
CA THR A 72 1.61 16.52 4.36
C THR A 72 0.87 15.53 5.26
N ALA A 73 0.07 14.65 4.68
CA ALA A 73 -0.54 13.55 5.42
C ALA A 73 0.49 12.43 5.74
N SER A 74 0.33 11.80 6.89
CA SER A 74 1.18 10.67 7.31
C SER A 74 1.13 9.51 6.33
N HIS A 75 -0.06 9.15 5.83
CA HIS A 75 -0.19 8.07 4.85
C HIS A 75 0.53 8.37 3.53
N CYS A 76 0.79 9.64 3.19
CA CYS A 76 1.62 10.03 2.05
C CYS A 76 3.10 9.67 2.27
N ALA A 77 3.62 9.90 3.47
CA ALA A 77 4.96 9.49 3.88
C ALA A 77 5.06 7.99 4.15
N GLY A 78 3.93 7.30 4.36
CA GLY A 78 3.83 5.84 4.45
C GLY A 78 4.08 5.10 3.15
N LYS A 79 4.41 5.80 2.06
CA LYS A 79 4.84 5.22 0.78
C LYS A 79 6.27 4.64 0.85
N ASN A 80 6.96 4.75 1.99
CA ASN A 80 8.16 3.97 2.21
C ASN A 80 7.77 2.50 2.45
N PRO A 81 8.52 1.54 1.90
CA PRO A 81 8.13 0.12 1.92
C PRO A 81 8.00 -0.47 3.33
N THR A 82 8.76 0.04 4.29
CA THR A 82 8.81 -0.49 5.66
C THR A 82 7.78 0.14 6.60
N ASN A 83 6.99 1.11 6.11
CA ASN A 83 6.05 1.88 6.92
C ASN A 83 6.67 2.53 8.17
N ALA A 84 7.98 2.80 8.12
CA ALA A 84 8.69 3.47 9.22
C ALA A 84 8.05 4.82 9.55
N LYS A 85 8.09 5.17 10.84
CA LYS A 85 7.52 6.42 11.35
C LYS A 85 8.43 7.61 11.08
N ASN A 86 9.74 7.40 11.20
CA ASN A 86 10.76 8.42 10.96
C ASN A 86 11.91 7.82 10.16
N GLY A 87 12.54 8.62 9.30
CA GLY A 87 13.72 8.14 8.58
C GLY A 87 14.09 8.92 7.33
N ILE A 88 15.03 8.36 6.59
CA ILE A 88 15.58 8.92 5.35
C ILE A 88 14.86 8.28 4.16
N PRO A 89 14.14 9.07 3.33
CA PRO A 89 13.49 8.53 2.15
C PRO A 89 14.45 8.38 0.98
N GLN A 90 14.11 7.51 0.03
CA GLN A 90 14.86 7.38 -1.22
C GLN A 90 14.19 8.15 -2.36
N GLY A 91 14.89 9.15 -2.91
CA GLY A 91 14.50 9.84 -4.14
C GLY A 91 13.20 10.65 -4.08
N TRP A 92 12.72 10.98 -2.87
CA TRP A 92 11.53 11.82 -2.71
C TRP A 92 11.84 13.26 -3.04
N LYS A 93 10.91 13.90 -3.74
CA LYS A 93 10.99 15.31 -4.13
C LYS A 93 9.67 16.02 -3.86
N VAL A 94 9.75 17.31 -3.68
CA VAL A 94 8.60 18.21 -3.62
C VAL A 94 8.77 19.34 -4.63
N ARG A 95 7.69 19.68 -5.34
CA ARG A 95 7.65 20.87 -6.22
C ARG A 95 6.75 21.91 -5.60
N ILE A 96 7.31 23.05 -5.19
CA ILE A 96 6.64 24.07 -4.38
C ILE A 96 6.46 25.35 -5.21
N GLY A 97 5.33 26.03 -5.02
CA GLY A 97 5.03 27.32 -5.65
C GLY A 97 4.75 27.24 -7.16
N SER A 98 4.17 26.12 -7.59
CA SER A 98 3.87 25.89 -9.01
C SER A 98 2.35 25.74 -9.25
N LEU A 99 1.89 26.15 -10.44
CA LEU A 99 0.58 25.75 -10.96
C LEU A 99 0.58 24.32 -11.51
N GLY A 100 1.73 23.81 -11.95
CA GLY A 100 1.86 22.51 -12.58
C GLY A 100 2.63 21.51 -11.73
N THR A 101 2.33 20.23 -11.91
CA THR A 101 3.05 19.13 -11.26
C THR A 101 4.40 18.85 -11.93
N THR A 102 4.56 19.17 -13.21
CA THR A 102 5.77 18.86 -14.00
C THR A 102 6.67 20.09 -14.28
N ALA A 103 6.12 21.30 -14.23
CA ALA A 103 6.84 22.53 -14.61
C ALA A 103 6.53 23.70 -13.67
N GLY A 104 7.46 24.65 -13.57
CA GLY A 104 7.38 25.81 -12.70
C GLY A 104 7.77 25.51 -11.25
N GLY A 105 7.69 26.53 -10.38
CA GLY A 105 8.05 26.42 -8.97
C GLY A 105 9.50 26.05 -8.71
N LYS A 106 9.75 25.57 -7.48
CA LYS A 106 11.06 25.04 -7.06
C LYS A 106 10.92 23.56 -6.71
N VAL A 107 11.84 22.73 -7.19
CA VAL A 107 11.97 21.34 -6.81
C VAL A 107 13.02 21.24 -5.73
N ALA A 108 12.70 20.58 -4.63
CA ALA A 108 13.61 20.27 -3.54
C ALA A 108 13.57 18.77 -3.24
N GLU A 109 14.71 18.20 -2.86
CA GLU A 109 14.82 16.83 -2.37
C GLU A 109 14.44 16.76 -0.91
N VAL A 110 13.73 15.70 -0.52
CA VAL A 110 13.43 15.37 0.86
C VAL A 110 14.56 14.50 1.39
N ASP A 111 15.17 14.87 2.49
CA ASP A 111 16.25 14.09 3.13
C ASP A 111 15.83 13.42 4.44
N HIS A 112 14.74 13.87 5.09
CA HIS A 112 14.13 13.21 6.25
C HIS A 112 12.62 13.38 6.25
N TYR A 113 11.92 12.44 6.89
CA TYR A 113 10.49 12.55 7.18
C TYR A 113 10.19 12.11 8.60
N TYR A 114 9.15 12.69 9.18
CA TYR A 114 8.66 12.43 10.53
C TYR A 114 7.13 12.31 10.46
N ARG A 115 6.60 11.17 10.83
CA ARG A 115 5.14 10.91 10.85
C ARG A 115 4.63 11.02 12.27
N LEU A 116 3.52 11.70 12.47
CA LEU A 116 2.88 11.80 13.78
C LEU A 116 2.31 10.45 14.21
N ALA A 117 1.66 9.74 13.31
CA ALA A 117 1.15 8.39 13.54
C ALA A 117 1.24 7.54 12.26
N THR A 118 1.20 6.22 12.41
CA THR A 118 1.17 5.24 11.34
C THR A 118 -0.09 4.38 11.44
N SER A 119 -0.40 3.57 10.43
CA SER A 119 -1.50 2.60 10.51
C SER A 119 -1.28 1.49 11.54
N HIS A 120 -0.05 1.34 12.04
CA HIS A 120 0.32 0.34 13.05
C HIS A 120 0.27 0.88 14.48
N ASP A 121 0.09 2.19 14.66
CA ASP A 121 -0.07 2.78 15.99
C ASP A 121 -1.46 2.41 16.55
N GLU A 122 -1.59 2.35 17.86
CA GLU A 122 -2.87 2.12 18.52
C GLU A 122 -3.90 3.21 18.09
N GLY A 123 -5.04 2.77 17.59
CA GLY A 123 -6.06 3.64 16.99
C GLY A 123 -5.73 4.14 15.58
N GLY A 124 -4.63 3.67 14.97
CA GLY A 124 -4.21 4.08 13.63
C GLY A 124 -3.80 5.56 13.54
N PHE A 125 -3.90 6.14 12.36
CA PHE A 125 -3.49 7.53 12.11
C PHE A 125 -4.66 8.54 12.08
N TRP A 126 -5.91 8.10 12.23
CA TRP A 126 -7.08 8.99 12.16
C TRP A 126 -7.01 10.11 13.21
N GLY A 127 -7.24 11.36 12.78
CA GLY A 127 -7.05 12.56 13.61
C GLY A 127 -5.58 12.92 13.90
N LYS A 128 -4.63 12.10 13.40
CA LYS A 128 -3.17 12.27 13.56
C LYS A 128 -2.44 12.04 12.23
N ASP A 129 -3.13 12.09 11.12
CA ASP A 129 -2.59 11.80 9.78
C ASP A 129 -1.75 12.96 9.25
N LEU A 130 -0.62 13.22 9.91
CA LEU A 130 0.33 14.28 9.58
C LEU A 130 1.74 13.73 9.47
N ALA A 131 2.51 14.27 8.52
CA ALA A 131 3.94 14.06 8.40
C ALA A 131 4.66 15.36 8.04
N LEU A 132 5.79 15.62 8.69
CA LEU A 132 6.75 16.63 8.30
C LEU A 132 7.82 16.02 7.42
N MET A 133 8.20 16.72 6.36
CA MET A 133 9.34 16.36 5.50
C MET A 133 10.37 17.49 5.55
N HIS A 134 11.62 17.16 5.87
CA HIS A 134 12.74 18.06 5.80
C HIS A 134 13.32 18.09 4.39
N LEU A 135 13.61 19.29 3.91
CA LEU A 135 14.17 19.53 2.58
C LEU A 135 15.69 19.73 2.69
N ARG A 136 16.43 19.01 1.84
CA ARG A 136 17.91 19.11 1.77
C ARG A 136 18.41 20.54 1.58
N ALA A 137 17.66 21.37 0.86
CA ALA A 137 17.97 22.76 0.61
C ALA A 137 16.77 23.66 0.84
N PRO A 138 16.94 24.89 1.33
CA PRO A 138 15.85 25.81 1.60
C PRO A 138 15.14 26.24 0.32
N VAL A 139 13.83 26.34 0.39
CA VAL A 139 12.97 26.92 -0.62
C VAL A 139 12.64 28.36 -0.22
N HIS A 140 13.12 29.32 -1.00
CA HIS A 140 12.90 30.74 -0.76
C HIS A 140 11.53 31.17 -1.30
N ALA A 141 10.47 30.72 -0.61
CA ALA A 141 9.08 31.05 -0.88
C ALA A 141 8.40 31.43 0.44
N ARG A 142 7.29 32.16 0.36
CA ARG A 142 6.54 32.54 1.58
C ARG A 142 5.79 31.33 2.12
N PRO A 143 6.09 30.86 3.33
CA PRO A 143 5.35 29.77 3.97
C PRO A 143 3.92 30.16 4.31
N VAL A 144 3.06 29.16 4.58
CA VAL A 144 1.73 29.37 5.17
C VAL A 144 1.86 29.19 6.70
N PRO A 145 1.31 30.13 7.49
CA PRO A 145 1.23 29.93 8.95
C PRO A 145 0.12 28.90 9.28
N ILE A 146 0.27 28.20 10.38
CA ILE A 146 -0.78 27.39 10.98
C ILE A 146 -1.85 28.31 11.56
N ALA A 147 -3.12 27.97 11.45
CA ALA A 147 -4.23 28.68 12.08
C ALA A 147 -4.09 28.66 13.61
N SER A 148 -4.50 29.72 14.28
CA SER A 148 -4.30 29.88 15.72
C SER A 148 -5.20 28.98 16.58
N SER A 149 -6.27 28.44 16.00
CA SER A 149 -7.22 27.54 16.67
C SER A 149 -8.01 26.73 15.65
N THR A 150 -8.60 25.64 16.11
CA THR A 150 -9.58 24.85 15.35
C THR A 150 -10.67 25.77 14.80
N PRO A 151 -10.95 25.76 13.49
CA PRO A 151 -12.02 26.58 12.92
C PRO A 151 -13.39 26.08 13.38
N ALA A 152 -14.30 27.01 13.62
CA ALA A 152 -15.68 26.65 13.95
C ALA A 152 -16.44 26.14 12.72
N ASP A 153 -17.53 25.40 12.96
CA ASP A 153 -18.50 25.04 11.93
C ASP A 153 -18.96 26.26 11.15
N GLY A 154 -19.11 26.13 9.84
CA GLY A 154 -19.47 27.22 8.92
C GLY A 154 -18.29 28.13 8.56
N THR A 155 -17.08 27.92 9.06
CA THR A 155 -15.92 28.73 8.67
C THR A 155 -15.61 28.56 7.18
N PRO A 156 -15.62 29.69 6.39
CA PRO A 156 -15.25 29.64 4.98
C PRO A 156 -13.82 29.11 4.77
N THR A 157 -13.68 28.12 3.92
CA THR A 157 -12.44 27.38 3.72
C THR A 157 -12.12 27.28 2.24
N ARG A 158 -10.85 27.46 1.87
CA ARG A 158 -10.34 27.18 0.53
C ARG A 158 -9.53 25.91 0.55
N ILE A 159 -9.81 25.00 -0.40
CA ILE A 159 -9.07 23.75 -0.61
C ILE A 159 -8.33 23.79 -1.94
N LEU A 160 -7.13 23.16 -2.00
CA LEU A 160 -6.26 23.17 -3.17
C LEU A 160 -5.76 21.75 -3.48
N GLY A 161 -5.64 21.42 -4.77
CA GLY A 161 -5.05 20.12 -5.14
C GLY A 161 -4.90 19.87 -6.63
N TRP A 162 -4.31 18.71 -6.93
CA TRP A 162 -4.14 18.15 -8.29
C TRP A 162 -4.79 16.76 -8.40
N GLY A 163 -5.66 16.40 -7.46
CA GLY A 163 -6.28 15.10 -7.39
C GLY A 163 -7.29 14.81 -8.50
N MET A 164 -8.03 13.73 -8.32
CA MET A 164 -8.96 13.21 -9.31
C MET A 164 -10.15 14.14 -9.54
N THR A 165 -10.59 14.22 -10.80
CA THR A 165 -11.62 15.15 -11.28
C THR A 165 -12.89 14.46 -11.72
N CYS A 166 -12.92 13.15 -11.83
CA CYS A 166 -14.04 12.34 -12.27
C CYS A 166 -14.10 11.05 -11.45
N ASP A 167 -15.17 10.28 -11.60
CA ASP A 167 -15.41 9.09 -10.79
C ASP A 167 -14.61 7.85 -11.25
N GLU A 168 -13.87 7.97 -12.37
CA GLU A 168 -13.08 6.89 -12.92
C GLU A 168 -11.57 7.15 -12.74
N ASP A 169 -10.83 6.14 -12.32
CA ASP A 169 -9.37 6.19 -12.13
C ASP A 169 -8.62 6.07 -13.47
N LYS A 170 -8.74 7.12 -14.30
CA LYS A 170 -8.12 7.22 -15.63
C LYS A 170 -7.16 8.40 -15.70
N PRO A 171 -6.10 8.34 -16.56
CA PRO A 171 -5.11 9.42 -16.68
C PRO A 171 -5.71 10.80 -16.97
N GLU A 172 -6.75 10.88 -17.79
CA GLU A 172 -7.46 12.12 -18.13
C GLU A 172 -8.19 12.75 -16.95
N CYS A 173 -8.49 11.99 -15.92
CA CYS A 173 -9.14 12.46 -14.69
C CYS A 173 -8.16 13.16 -13.73
N TYR A 174 -6.88 13.16 -14.02
CA TYR A 174 -5.86 13.79 -13.18
C TYR A 174 -5.23 15.01 -13.87
N PRO A 175 -5.63 16.22 -13.50
CA PRO A 175 -5.09 17.43 -14.08
C PRO A 175 -3.66 17.66 -13.62
N ASN A 176 -2.83 18.21 -14.52
CA ASN A 176 -1.50 18.69 -14.19
C ASN A 176 -1.47 20.18 -13.77
N LYS A 177 -2.63 20.81 -13.65
CA LYS A 177 -2.78 22.22 -13.22
C LYS A 177 -3.53 22.28 -11.90
N LEU A 178 -2.98 23.08 -10.96
CA LEU A 178 -3.59 23.31 -9.64
C LEU A 178 -5.02 23.79 -9.78
N ARG A 179 -5.85 23.26 -8.91
CA ARG A 179 -7.24 23.66 -8.77
C ARG A 179 -7.53 24.14 -7.37
N GLU A 180 -8.59 24.93 -7.24
CA GLU A 180 -9.06 25.47 -5.99
C GLU A 180 -10.58 25.46 -5.93
N ALA A 181 -11.12 25.28 -4.73
CA ALA A 181 -12.53 25.50 -4.45
C ALA A 181 -12.71 26.21 -3.11
N ASP A 182 -13.73 27.03 -3.04
CA ASP A 182 -14.23 27.58 -1.79
C ASP A 182 -15.37 26.71 -1.27
N THR A 183 -15.31 26.36 0.00
CA THR A 183 -16.26 25.54 0.74
C THR A 183 -16.28 26.02 2.19
N GLU A 184 -16.71 25.16 3.12
CA GLU A 184 -16.74 25.50 4.54
C GLU A 184 -16.45 24.29 5.43
N VAL A 185 -16.16 24.54 6.70
CA VAL A 185 -16.10 23.52 7.74
C VAL A 185 -17.53 23.11 8.10
N GLN A 186 -17.81 21.81 8.04
CA GLN A 186 -19.07 21.21 8.41
C GLN A 186 -19.02 20.68 9.85
N PRO A 187 -20.15 20.55 10.53
CA PRO A 187 -20.22 19.82 11.78
C PRO A 187 -19.65 18.40 11.64
N ALA A 188 -18.88 17.93 12.62
CA ALA A 188 -18.27 16.59 12.59
C ALA A 188 -19.30 15.46 12.35
N SER A 189 -20.56 15.65 12.77
CA SER A 189 -21.66 14.70 12.54
C SER A 189 -22.06 14.54 11.06
N LYS A 190 -21.51 15.35 10.16
CA LYS A 190 -21.71 15.27 8.70
C LYS A 190 -20.67 14.43 8.00
N CYS A 191 -19.68 13.93 8.73
CA CYS A 191 -18.68 12.95 8.30
C CYS A 191 -18.80 11.72 9.20
N THR A 192 -19.44 10.67 8.72
CA THR A 192 -19.86 9.50 9.54
C THR A 192 -18.71 8.79 10.25
N VAL A 193 -17.50 8.81 9.63
CA VAL A 193 -16.30 8.14 10.18
C VAL A 193 -15.29 9.11 10.80
N ALA A 194 -15.71 10.35 11.11
CA ALA A 194 -14.82 11.33 11.70
C ALA A 194 -14.33 10.88 13.09
N SER A 195 -13.01 10.93 13.28
CA SER A 195 -12.35 10.67 14.55
C SER A 195 -12.02 11.95 15.29
N PRO A 196 -11.79 11.92 16.61
CA PRO A 196 -11.29 13.09 17.33
C PRO A 196 -10.02 13.66 16.70
N GLY A 197 -9.99 14.97 16.44
CA GLY A 197 -8.87 15.65 15.78
C GLY A 197 -9.01 15.78 14.26
N GLU A 198 -10.17 15.42 13.70
CA GLU A 198 -10.48 15.65 12.29
C GLU A 198 -11.49 16.77 12.09
N LEU A 199 -11.35 17.48 10.98
CA LEU A 199 -12.30 18.45 10.44
C LEU A 199 -13.08 17.79 9.31
N CYS A 200 -14.37 18.10 9.24
CA CYS A 200 -15.26 17.68 8.16
C CYS A 200 -15.39 18.87 7.17
N ILE A 201 -14.84 18.76 5.95
CA ILE A 201 -14.74 19.87 5.01
C ILE A 201 -15.24 19.48 3.63
N GLY A 202 -16.14 20.29 3.07
CA GLY A 202 -16.73 20.05 1.76
C GLY A 202 -18.19 20.51 1.71
N SER A 203 -18.84 20.32 0.56
CA SER A 203 -20.28 20.52 0.46
C SER A 203 -21.04 19.29 0.96
N LEU A 204 -22.22 19.50 1.54
CA LEU A 204 -23.05 18.41 2.10
C LEU A 204 -23.61 17.44 1.04
N ASP A 205 -23.64 17.86 -0.22
CA ASP A 205 -24.06 17.04 -1.36
C ASP A 205 -22.89 16.35 -2.08
N GLY A 206 -21.67 16.46 -1.53
CA GLY A 206 -20.46 15.91 -2.14
C GLY A 206 -20.04 16.59 -3.45
N ALA A 207 -20.71 17.67 -3.87
CA ALA A 207 -20.42 18.36 -5.13
C ALA A 207 -19.09 19.16 -5.08
N VAL A 208 -18.61 19.52 -3.88
CA VAL A 208 -17.32 20.20 -3.66
C VAL A 208 -16.53 19.48 -2.59
N GLY A 209 -15.35 18.95 -2.96
CA GLY A 209 -14.48 18.26 -2.01
C GLY A 209 -13.19 17.73 -2.63
N ALA A 210 -12.25 17.31 -1.79
CA ALA A 210 -11.04 16.61 -2.19
C ALA A 210 -11.36 15.19 -2.65
N ARG A 211 -10.51 14.63 -3.51
CA ARG A 211 -10.62 13.26 -4.04
C ARG A 211 -9.26 12.57 -4.03
N ASN A 212 -9.20 11.39 -4.66
CA ASN A 212 -7.98 10.63 -4.79
C ASN A 212 -6.81 11.49 -5.31
N MET A 213 -5.64 11.40 -4.69
CA MET A 213 -4.43 12.20 -4.93
C MET A 213 -4.50 13.69 -4.47
N ASP A 214 -5.58 14.12 -3.80
CA ASP A 214 -5.58 15.40 -3.07
C ASP A 214 -5.05 15.24 -1.63
N SER A 215 -4.84 14.01 -1.17
CA SER A 215 -4.25 13.69 0.13
C SER A 215 -3.07 14.58 0.46
N GLY A 216 -2.96 15.05 1.70
CA GLY A 216 -1.89 15.92 2.12
C GLY A 216 -2.05 17.37 1.68
N GLY A 217 -3.09 17.71 0.88
CA GLY A 217 -3.37 19.07 0.46
C GLY A 217 -4.10 19.90 1.54
N PRO A 218 -4.07 21.25 1.42
CA PRO A 218 -4.50 22.14 2.50
C PRO A 218 -5.99 22.43 2.53
N ALA A 219 -6.50 22.62 3.74
CA ALA A 219 -7.67 23.42 4.04
C ALA A 219 -7.22 24.76 4.61
N LEU A 220 -7.51 25.85 3.91
CA LEU A 220 -7.04 27.19 4.21
C LEU A 220 -8.20 28.06 4.70
N ILE A 221 -7.99 28.78 5.79
CA ILE A 221 -8.93 29.80 6.30
C ILE A 221 -8.32 31.20 6.21
N ARG A 222 -9.15 32.23 6.27
CA ARG A 222 -8.69 33.62 6.34
C ARG A 222 -8.36 33.99 7.78
N GLN A 223 -7.12 34.42 7.99
CA GLN A 223 -6.64 34.89 9.29
C GLN A 223 -5.56 35.97 9.11
N GLY A 224 -5.63 37.06 9.85
CA GLY A 224 -4.62 38.12 9.81
C GLY A 224 -4.42 38.77 8.44
N GLY A 225 -5.48 38.83 7.63
CA GLY A 225 -5.41 39.36 6.25
C GLY A 225 -4.80 38.43 5.22
N GLY A 226 -4.36 37.23 5.61
CA GLY A 226 -3.77 36.21 4.76
C GLY A 226 -4.50 34.86 4.81
N TRP A 227 -3.85 33.83 4.25
CA TRP A 227 -4.24 32.46 4.42
C TRP A 227 -3.51 31.85 5.63
N ALA A 228 -4.20 31.00 6.39
CA ALA A 228 -3.65 30.14 7.43
C ALA A 228 -4.09 28.69 7.18
N LEU A 229 -3.23 27.74 7.46
CA LEU A 229 -3.47 26.31 7.32
C LEU A 229 -4.26 25.81 8.53
N ALA A 230 -5.46 25.32 8.32
CA ALA A 230 -6.32 24.76 9.36
C ALA A 230 -6.32 23.24 9.35
N GLY A 231 -6.27 22.62 8.17
CA GLY A 231 -6.31 21.17 8.02
C GLY A 231 -5.52 20.64 6.84
N VAL A 232 -5.23 19.35 6.86
CA VAL A 232 -4.56 18.59 5.81
C VAL A 232 -5.43 17.41 5.42
N VAL A 233 -5.70 17.21 4.12
CA VAL A 233 -6.53 16.09 3.61
C VAL A 233 -6.02 14.77 4.14
N SER A 234 -6.84 14.09 4.93
CA SER A 234 -6.57 12.78 5.52
C SER A 234 -7.22 11.66 4.69
N GLY A 235 -8.52 11.72 4.48
CA GLY A 235 -9.18 10.64 3.75
C GLY A 235 -10.65 10.91 3.44
N PRO A 236 -11.28 9.97 2.71
CA PRO A 236 -12.68 10.04 2.44
C PRO A 236 -13.50 9.83 3.72
N SER A 237 -14.65 10.46 3.78
CA SER A 237 -15.79 10.02 4.58
C SER A 237 -16.61 9.01 3.76
N SER A 238 -17.86 8.76 4.14
CA SER A 238 -18.77 7.94 3.34
C SER A 238 -19.11 8.60 2.00
N ASP A 239 -19.57 7.83 1.02
CA ASP A 239 -19.95 8.35 -0.30
C ASP A 239 -20.99 9.47 -0.19
N GLY A 240 -20.74 10.58 -0.90
CA GLY A 240 -21.61 11.75 -0.90
C GLY A 240 -21.49 12.65 0.33
N GLU A 241 -20.58 12.35 1.26
CA GLU A 241 -20.28 13.19 2.42
C GLU A 241 -19.10 14.13 2.15
N PRO A 242 -18.91 15.18 2.98
CA PRO A 242 -17.68 15.96 3.00
C PRO A 242 -16.45 15.11 3.31
N VAL A 243 -15.26 15.66 3.16
CA VAL A 243 -13.98 14.96 3.27
C VAL A 243 -13.34 15.23 4.64
N LEU A 244 -12.60 14.24 5.14
CA LEU A 244 -11.87 14.34 6.41
C LEU A 244 -10.52 15.02 6.23
N TYR A 245 -10.24 15.97 7.12
CA TYR A 245 -8.97 16.69 7.21
C TYR A 245 -8.43 16.58 8.63
N THR A 246 -7.17 16.23 8.80
CA THR A 246 -6.54 16.33 10.13
C THR A 246 -6.45 17.80 10.56
N ASP A 247 -6.97 18.14 11.74
CA ASP A 247 -6.87 19.47 12.34
C ASP A 247 -5.43 19.78 12.74
N VAL A 248 -4.73 20.56 11.94
CA VAL A 248 -3.31 20.91 12.14
C VAL A 248 -3.11 21.68 13.42
N THR A 249 -4.12 22.45 13.87
CA THR A 249 -4.01 23.29 15.08
C THR A 249 -3.84 22.46 16.35
N LYS A 250 -4.36 21.24 16.38
CA LYS A 250 -4.22 20.30 17.50
C LYS A 250 -2.79 19.74 17.63
N HIS A 251 -1.99 19.87 16.59
CA HIS A 251 -0.65 19.27 16.49
C HIS A 251 0.45 20.33 16.32
N ALA A 252 0.13 21.61 16.53
CA ALA A 252 1.07 22.72 16.36
C ALA A 252 2.33 22.56 17.22
N ASP A 253 2.21 22.06 18.45
CA ASP A 253 3.36 21.82 19.33
C ASP A 253 4.30 20.75 18.79
N TRP A 254 3.78 19.64 18.29
CA TRP A 254 4.57 18.59 17.63
C TRP A 254 5.29 19.14 16.40
N ILE A 255 4.58 19.87 15.54
CA ILE A 255 5.13 20.49 14.33
C ILE A 255 6.27 21.46 14.72
N ASN A 256 6.01 22.38 15.62
CA ASN A 256 6.98 23.41 16.05
C ASN A 256 8.18 22.79 16.78
N GLY A 257 7.94 21.74 17.57
CA GLY A 257 9.00 21.02 18.28
C GLY A 257 10.02 20.39 17.31
N ILE A 258 9.55 19.78 16.22
CA ILE A 258 10.43 19.20 15.19
C ILE A 258 11.11 20.31 14.38
N ILE A 259 10.35 21.29 13.88
CA ILE A 259 10.89 22.40 13.05
C ILE A 259 11.96 23.19 13.79
N SER A 260 11.80 23.41 15.09
CA SER A 260 12.78 24.12 15.93
C SER A 260 13.98 23.26 16.36
N GLY A 261 13.92 21.94 16.13
CA GLY A 261 14.92 21.00 16.61
C GLY A 261 14.79 20.61 18.08
N ALA A 262 13.76 21.08 18.79
CA ALA A 262 13.58 20.82 20.22
C ALA A 262 13.17 19.37 20.54
N THR A 263 12.41 18.73 19.63
CA THR A 263 11.87 17.37 19.83
C THR A 263 11.97 16.51 18.56
N VAL A 264 13.15 16.48 17.92
CA VAL A 264 13.38 15.65 16.72
C VAL A 264 13.48 14.19 17.14
N PRO A 265 12.57 13.32 16.69
CA PRO A 265 12.68 11.89 16.97
C PRO A 265 13.91 11.28 16.29
N ALA A 266 14.44 10.21 16.86
CA ALA A 266 15.45 9.39 16.18
C ALA A 266 14.81 8.67 14.99
N ASP A 267 15.62 8.37 13.98
CA ASP A 267 15.20 7.53 12.87
C ASP A 267 14.83 6.13 13.37
N ASP A 268 13.81 5.55 12.76
CA ASP A 268 13.44 4.18 13.02
C ASP A 268 14.54 3.23 12.51
N VAL A 269 14.76 2.17 13.25
CA VAL A 269 15.60 1.06 12.79
C VAL A 269 14.83 0.30 11.72
N ILE A 270 15.17 0.54 10.45
CA ILE A 270 14.57 -0.18 9.33
C ILE A 270 15.20 -1.57 9.28
N PRO A 271 14.40 -2.65 9.42
CA PRO A 271 14.94 -4.01 9.28
C PRO A 271 15.40 -4.22 7.83
N ASN A 272 16.50 -4.95 7.65
CA ASN A 272 16.94 -5.38 6.32
C ASN A 272 15.92 -6.36 5.73
N VAL A 273 15.13 -5.93 4.74
CA VAL A 273 14.10 -6.73 4.08
C VAL A 273 14.51 -7.26 2.71
N GLU A 274 15.82 -7.26 2.44
CA GLU A 274 16.41 -7.72 1.18
C GLU A 274 15.88 -9.12 0.76
N GLY A 275 15.50 -9.25 -0.50
CA GLY A 275 15.03 -10.49 -1.10
C GLY A 275 13.57 -10.84 -0.81
N ALA A 276 12.84 -10.05 -0.03
CA ALA A 276 11.39 -10.21 0.05
C ALA A 276 10.74 -9.85 -1.28
N VAL A 277 9.67 -10.56 -1.64
CA VAL A 277 8.93 -10.36 -2.89
C VAL A 277 7.50 -9.97 -2.58
N ASP A 278 7.04 -8.87 -3.18
CA ASP A 278 5.64 -8.44 -3.14
C ASP A 278 4.84 -9.12 -4.27
N LEU A 279 3.72 -9.72 -3.91
CA LEU A 279 2.82 -10.43 -4.80
C LEU A 279 1.38 -9.90 -4.76
N ALA A 280 1.19 -8.63 -4.38
CA ALA A 280 -0.13 -7.98 -4.32
C ALA A 280 -1.14 -8.78 -3.46
N GLY A 281 -0.97 -8.74 -2.15
CA GLY A 281 -1.81 -9.44 -1.17
C GLY A 281 -1.18 -10.71 -0.59
N CYS A 282 -0.07 -11.16 -1.17
CA CYS A 282 0.80 -12.20 -0.66
C CYS A 282 2.26 -11.77 -0.76
N SER A 283 3.14 -12.57 -0.19
CA SER A 283 4.58 -12.41 -0.27
C SER A 283 5.24 -13.63 -0.88
N GLY A 284 6.52 -13.52 -1.17
CA GLY A 284 7.32 -14.63 -1.64
C GLY A 284 8.81 -14.39 -1.45
N SER A 285 9.59 -15.32 -1.94
CA SER A 285 11.05 -15.22 -1.98
C SER A 285 11.64 -15.94 -3.20
N VAL A 286 12.69 -15.38 -3.78
CA VAL A 286 13.43 -16.06 -4.83
C VAL A 286 14.32 -17.11 -4.19
N VAL A 287 14.16 -18.37 -4.62
CA VAL A 287 14.84 -19.52 -4.02
C VAL A 287 15.63 -20.31 -5.05
N ARG A 288 16.64 -21.04 -4.57
CA ARG A 288 17.46 -21.96 -5.36
C ARG A 288 17.83 -23.20 -4.55
N THR A 289 18.13 -24.27 -5.21
CA THR A 289 18.79 -25.45 -4.61
C THR A 289 20.30 -25.40 -4.79
N ALA A 290 21.03 -26.29 -4.13
CA ALA A 290 22.46 -26.45 -4.34
C ALA A 290 22.79 -26.88 -5.79
N ALA A 291 21.86 -27.53 -6.49
CA ALA A 291 22.01 -27.97 -7.87
C ALA A 291 21.70 -26.88 -8.92
N SER A 292 21.07 -25.78 -8.53
CA SER A 292 20.70 -24.69 -9.45
C SER A 292 21.93 -23.99 -10.03
N ARG A 293 21.90 -23.73 -11.35
CA ARG A 293 22.99 -23.10 -12.11
C ARG A 293 22.70 -21.60 -12.35
N PRO A 294 23.72 -20.76 -12.57
CA PRO A 294 23.52 -19.33 -12.80
C PRO A 294 22.58 -18.99 -13.96
N ASN A 295 22.58 -19.80 -15.02
CA ASN A 295 21.75 -19.55 -16.21
C ASN A 295 20.39 -20.26 -16.17
N ASP A 296 20.07 -20.99 -15.10
CA ASP A 296 18.73 -21.55 -14.94
C ASP A 296 17.72 -20.43 -14.69
N PRO A 297 16.47 -20.59 -15.16
CA PRO A 297 15.37 -19.69 -14.74
C PRO A 297 15.23 -19.70 -13.22
N ALA A 298 15.10 -18.53 -12.62
CA ALA A 298 14.95 -18.42 -11.19
C ALA A 298 13.57 -18.91 -10.74
N LEU A 299 13.49 -19.47 -9.53
CA LEU A 299 12.27 -19.93 -8.91
C LEU A 299 11.82 -18.96 -7.82
N LEU A 300 10.52 -18.69 -7.81
CA LEU A 300 9.83 -17.92 -6.76
C LEU A 300 8.98 -18.88 -5.94
N LEU A 301 9.17 -18.86 -4.63
CA LEU A 301 8.38 -19.61 -3.65
C LEU A 301 7.37 -18.72 -2.97
N THR A 302 6.13 -19.21 -2.83
CA THR A 302 5.03 -18.60 -2.06
C THR A 302 4.06 -19.69 -1.60
N ASN A 303 2.86 -19.34 -1.09
CA ASN A 303 1.84 -20.32 -0.74
C ASN A 303 0.98 -20.75 -1.94
N GLY A 304 0.37 -21.93 -1.84
CA GLY A 304 -0.59 -22.45 -2.79
C GLY A 304 -1.88 -21.61 -2.83
N HIS A 305 -2.35 -21.12 -1.68
CA HIS A 305 -3.50 -20.22 -1.64
C HIS A 305 -3.22 -18.83 -2.25
N CYS A 306 -1.95 -18.49 -2.52
CA CYS A 306 -1.52 -17.25 -3.16
C CYS A 306 -1.48 -17.31 -4.69
N VAL A 307 -1.92 -18.41 -5.33
CA VAL A 307 -1.99 -18.49 -6.79
C VAL A 307 -3.01 -17.50 -7.36
N GLN A 308 -2.80 -17.08 -8.61
CA GLN A 308 -3.78 -16.29 -9.34
C GLN A 308 -4.88 -17.22 -9.90
N GLY A 309 -6.13 -16.83 -9.74
CA GLY A 309 -7.28 -17.65 -10.12
C GLY A 309 -7.71 -18.63 -9.03
N ASP A 310 -8.18 -19.80 -9.43
CA ASP A 310 -8.71 -20.79 -8.50
C ASP A 310 -7.60 -21.46 -7.69
N ARG A 311 -7.81 -21.58 -6.38
CA ARG A 311 -6.89 -22.30 -5.49
C ARG A 311 -6.88 -23.79 -5.83
N PRO A 312 -5.75 -24.51 -5.59
CA PRO A 312 -5.74 -25.95 -5.69
C PRO A 312 -6.84 -26.59 -4.84
N ALA A 313 -7.64 -27.49 -5.42
CA ALA A 313 -8.66 -28.19 -4.67
C ALA A 313 -8.05 -29.15 -3.63
N PRO A 314 -8.77 -29.52 -2.55
CA PRO A 314 -8.32 -30.56 -1.64
C PRO A 314 -8.01 -31.87 -2.39
N GLY A 315 -6.84 -32.44 -2.12
CA GLY A 315 -6.35 -33.66 -2.78
C GLY A 315 -5.69 -33.45 -4.15
N ALA A 316 -5.56 -32.20 -4.61
CA ALA A 316 -5.03 -31.89 -5.95
C ALA A 316 -3.78 -30.99 -5.91
N ALA A 317 -3.01 -31.05 -7.01
CA ALA A 317 -1.95 -30.09 -7.30
C ALA A 317 -2.17 -29.48 -8.68
N LEU A 318 -1.76 -28.22 -8.83
CA LEU A 318 -1.63 -27.54 -10.12
C LEU A 318 -0.18 -27.70 -10.59
N VAL A 319 0.03 -28.23 -11.78
CA VAL A 319 1.38 -28.50 -12.29
C VAL A 319 1.49 -27.89 -13.70
N ASP A 320 2.61 -27.19 -13.92
CA ASP A 320 3.05 -26.72 -15.24
C ASP A 320 2.00 -25.88 -15.99
N GLN A 321 1.43 -24.84 -15.32
CA GLN A 321 0.41 -23.97 -15.91
C GLN A 321 1.01 -22.63 -16.36
N PRO A 322 0.47 -22.01 -17.45
CA PRO A 322 0.83 -20.64 -17.80
C PRO A 322 0.54 -19.68 -16.63
N ALA A 323 1.39 -18.71 -16.45
CA ALA A 323 1.19 -17.63 -15.47
C ALA A 323 1.58 -16.29 -16.09
N ASP A 324 1.07 -15.21 -15.51
CA ASP A 324 1.38 -13.85 -15.91
C ASP A 324 1.30 -12.92 -14.71
N ARG A 325 2.30 -13.05 -13.81
CA ARG A 325 2.31 -12.33 -12.55
C ARG A 325 3.51 -11.40 -12.48
N ALA A 326 3.26 -10.11 -12.22
CA ALA A 326 4.33 -9.16 -11.92
C ALA A 326 4.98 -9.52 -10.57
N VAL A 327 6.29 -9.44 -10.52
CA VAL A 327 7.13 -9.77 -9.35
C VAL A 327 8.09 -8.62 -9.11
N SER A 328 8.17 -8.16 -7.86
CA SER A 328 9.14 -7.15 -7.43
C SER A 328 9.98 -7.71 -6.30
N VAL A 329 11.28 -7.84 -6.52
CA VAL A 329 12.26 -8.25 -5.49
C VAL A 329 12.77 -7.01 -4.80
N ALA A 330 12.69 -6.97 -3.47
CA ALA A 330 13.06 -5.83 -2.65
C ALA A 330 14.58 -5.74 -2.39
N ASP A 331 15.10 -4.49 -2.30
CA ASP A 331 16.40 -4.18 -1.70
C ASP A 331 16.35 -4.26 -0.17
N ALA A 332 17.46 -3.91 0.49
CA ALA A 332 17.57 -3.94 1.95
C ALA A 332 16.58 -2.99 2.67
N GLN A 333 16.14 -1.94 2.01
CA GLN A 333 15.19 -0.96 2.52
C GLN A 333 13.73 -1.25 2.08
N GLY A 334 13.51 -2.30 1.26
CA GLY A 334 12.20 -2.71 0.78
C GLY A 334 11.75 -2.03 -0.52
N TYR A 335 12.60 -1.22 -1.14
CA TYR A 335 12.29 -0.65 -2.45
C TYR A 335 12.45 -1.69 -3.57
N PRO A 336 11.67 -1.56 -4.65
CA PRO A 336 11.82 -2.44 -5.81
C PRO A 336 13.22 -2.38 -6.42
N LEU A 337 14.03 -3.43 -6.22
CA LEU A 337 15.37 -3.54 -6.79
C LEU A 337 15.34 -4.15 -8.19
N VAL A 338 14.56 -5.24 -8.36
CA VAL A 338 14.40 -5.95 -9.63
C VAL A 338 12.94 -6.24 -9.87
N SER A 339 12.46 -5.83 -11.05
CA SER A 339 11.17 -6.28 -11.58
C SER A 339 11.38 -7.49 -12.47
N ALA A 340 10.57 -8.51 -12.28
CA ALA A 340 10.52 -9.74 -13.07
C ALA A 340 9.06 -10.13 -13.32
N ARG A 341 8.86 -11.18 -14.12
CA ARG A 341 7.55 -11.74 -14.39
C ARG A 341 7.59 -13.25 -14.09
N ALA A 342 6.64 -13.72 -13.32
CA ALA A 342 6.39 -15.13 -13.18
C ALA A 342 5.56 -15.57 -14.42
N ASP A 343 6.20 -16.28 -15.33
CA ASP A 343 5.65 -16.70 -16.62
C ASP A 343 5.04 -18.11 -16.60
N ARG A 344 5.31 -18.85 -15.52
CA ARG A 344 4.83 -20.22 -15.34
C ARG A 344 4.60 -20.56 -13.89
N LEU A 345 3.44 -21.10 -13.56
CA LEU A 345 3.20 -21.81 -12.31
C LEU A 345 3.76 -23.21 -12.45
N VAL A 346 4.92 -23.44 -11.84
CA VAL A 346 5.60 -24.76 -11.90
C VAL A 346 4.83 -25.77 -11.08
N TYR A 347 4.38 -25.37 -9.90
CA TYR A 347 3.67 -26.24 -8.96
C TYR A 347 2.86 -25.41 -7.96
N ALA A 348 1.69 -25.89 -7.57
CA ALA A 348 0.98 -25.41 -6.39
C ALA A 348 0.10 -26.51 -5.79
N THR A 349 0.02 -26.56 -4.48
CA THR A 349 -0.91 -27.42 -3.74
C THR A 349 -1.33 -26.76 -2.43
N MET A 350 -2.45 -27.19 -1.92
CA MET A 350 -2.92 -26.95 -0.55
C MET A 350 -3.20 -28.28 0.17
N THR A 351 -2.62 -29.39 -0.31
CA THR A 351 -2.79 -30.73 0.26
C THR A 351 -1.47 -31.24 0.81
N GLY A 352 -1.44 -31.60 2.06
CA GLY A 352 -0.21 -31.99 2.79
C GLY A 352 0.69 -30.80 3.13
N THR A 353 0.73 -29.79 2.25
CA THR A 353 1.44 -28.51 2.46
C THR A 353 0.73 -27.41 1.67
N ASP A 354 1.02 -26.16 1.98
CA ASP A 354 0.49 -24.98 1.26
C ASP A 354 1.64 -24.22 0.63
N ILE A 355 2.05 -24.63 -0.57
CA ILE A 355 3.17 -24.04 -1.31
C ILE A 355 2.82 -23.83 -2.78
N ALA A 356 3.45 -22.83 -3.39
CA ALA A 356 3.51 -22.64 -4.83
C ALA A 356 4.90 -22.24 -5.27
N LEU A 357 5.33 -22.78 -6.42
CA LEU A 357 6.55 -22.43 -7.11
C LEU A 357 6.23 -21.84 -8.47
N TYR A 358 6.79 -20.68 -8.77
CA TYR A 358 6.75 -20.05 -10.07
C TYR A 358 8.12 -20.01 -10.71
N ARG A 359 8.17 -20.11 -12.03
CA ARG A 359 9.34 -19.77 -12.82
C ARG A 359 9.31 -18.30 -13.16
N LEU A 360 10.47 -17.63 -13.04
CA LEU A 360 10.64 -16.24 -13.44
C LEU A 360 11.20 -16.15 -14.86
N ASP A 361 10.88 -15.06 -15.55
CA ASP A 361 11.46 -14.66 -16.84
C ASP A 361 12.92 -14.19 -16.73
N ARG A 362 13.53 -14.34 -15.57
CA ARG A 362 14.90 -13.99 -15.23
C ARG A 362 15.67 -15.21 -14.77
N THR A 363 16.97 -15.26 -15.14
CA THR A 363 17.89 -16.27 -14.61
C THR A 363 18.49 -15.81 -13.28
N TYR A 364 19.04 -16.75 -12.50
CA TYR A 364 19.76 -16.41 -11.27
C TYR A 364 20.92 -15.44 -11.52
N ALA A 365 21.66 -15.59 -12.65
CA ALA A 365 22.73 -14.67 -13.02
C ALA A 365 22.22 -13.25 -13.29
N GLN A 366 21.07 -13.11 -13.95
CA GLN A 366 20.46 -11.80 -14.20
C GLN A 366 20.00 -11.12 -12.92
N LEU A 367 19.44 -11.87 -11.97
CA LEU A 367 19.05 -11.35 -10.66
C LEU A 367 20.28 -10.92 -9.86
N ALA A 368 21.32 -11.78 -9.81
CA ALA A 368 22.57 -11.49 -9.10
C ALA A 368 23.29 -10.26 -9.67
N ALA A 369 23.28 -10.07 -11.00
CA ALA A 369 23.87 -8.88 -11.66
C ALA A 369 23.20 -7.57 -11.25
N LYS A 370 21.97 -7.63 -10.70
CA LYS A 370 21.22 -6.50 -10.15
C LYS A 370 21.35 -6.39 -8.62
N GLY A 371 22.09 -7.31 -7.99
CA GLY A 371 22.23 -7.37 -6.54
C GLY A 371 21.05 -8.00 -5.80
N ALA A 372 20.13 -8.66 -6.50
CA ALA A 372 18.98 -9.27 -5.85
C ALA A 372 19.40 -10.49 -5.01
N LYS A 373 18.87 -10.54 -3.79
CA LYS A 373 19.07 -11.68 -2.89
C LYS A 373 18.30 -12.90 -3.39
N VAL A 374 18.98 -14.03 -3.43
CA VAL A 374 18.42 -15.35 -3.71
C VAL A 374 18.74 -16.27 -2.55
N PHE A 375 17.73 -16.88 -1.96
CA PHE A 375 17.90 -17.74 -0.78
C PHE A 375 18.11 -19.20 -1.18
N GLN A 376 18.84 -19.95 -0.36
CA GLN A 376 18.89 -21.41 -0.47
C GLN A 376 17.60 -22.03 0.07
N LEU A 377 17.10 -23.10 -0.57
CA LEU A 377 16.08 -23.95 0.03
C LEU A 377 16.73 -24.91 1.04
N ALA A 378 16.12 -25.06 2.20
CA ALA A 378 16.54 -26.05 3.18
C ALA A 378 16.37 -27.47 2.61
N SER A 379 17.27 -28.36 3.01
CA SER A 379 17.20 -29.82 2.78
C SER A 379 16.92 -30.60 4.06
N THR A 380 16.75 -29.92 5.17
CA THR A 380 16.44 -30.51 6.48
C THR A 380 15.27 -29.79 7.11
N PRO A 381 14.37 -30.52 7.80
CA PRO A 381 13.20 -29.93 8.43
C PRO A 381 13.58 -29.05 9.63
N VAL A 382 12.72 -28.08 9.90
CA VAL A 382 12.73 -27.26 11.12
C VAL A 382 12.37 -28.13 12.31
N ARG A 383 12.98 -27.86 13.46
CA ARG A 383 12.74 -28.52 14.73
C ARG A 383 12.25 -27.53 15.80
N ALA A 384 11.59 -28.05 16.82
CA ALA A 384 11.26 -27.27 17.99
C ALA A 384 12.51 -26.61 18.61
N GLY A 385 12.41 -25.33 18.94
CA GLY A 385 13.50 -24.51 19.47
C GLY A 385 14.32 -23.78 18.41
N ASP A 386 14.16 -24.09 17.11
CA ASP A 386 14.93 -23.41 16.06
C ASP A 386 14.52 -21.92 15.99
N PRO A 387 15.49 -20.99 15.99
CA PRO A 387 15.23 -19.59 15.75
C PRO A 387 14.90 -19.36 14.27
N LEU A 388 13.87 -18.55 14.02
CA LEU A 388 13.35 -18.26 12.70
C LEU A 388 13.26 -16.75 12.50
N THR A 389 13.51 -16.29 11.27
CA THR A 389 13.16 -14.93 10.87
C THR A 389 12.06 -14.97 9.81
N LEU A 390 10.88 -14.47 10.13
CA LEU A 390 9.82 -14.30 9.15
C LEU A 390 10.11 -13.05 8.32
N ALA A 391 10.33 -13.25 7.02
CA ALA A 391 10.83 -12.24 6.09
C ALA A 391 9.70 -11.67 5.23
N TYR A 392 9.10 -10.57 5.68
CA TYR A 392 8.05 -9.84 4.96
C TYR A 392 8.63 -8.64 4.19
N THR A 393 7.87 -8.09 3.25
CA THR A 393 8.28 -6.97 2.39
C THR A 393 8.58 -5.67 3.15
N SER A 394 8.02 -5.50 4.35
CA SER A 394 8.21 -4.31 5.18
C SER A 394 8.78 -4.59 6.57
N SER A 395 9.02 -5.86 6.94
CA SER A 395 9.46 -6.21 8.29
C SER A 395 10.20 -7.53 8.35
N ARG A 396 10.95 -7.70 9.44
CA ARG A 396 11.57 -8.96 9.86
C ARG A 396 11.08 -9.26 11.27
N LEU A 397 10.36 -10.36 11.44
CA LEU A 397 9.88 -10.79 12.74
C LEU A 397 10.77 -11.92 13.26
N GLY A 398 11.35 -11.71 14.44
CA GLY A 398 12.10 -12.74 15.15
C GLY A 398 11.14 -13.74 15.78
N CYS A 399 11.07 -14.94 15.23
CA CYS A 399 10.22 -16.01 15.69
C CYS A 399 11.04 -17.19 16.23
N THR A 400 10.40 -18.12 16.92
CA THR A 400 10.98 -19.43 17.32
C THR A 400 9.98 -20.51 16.96
N ALA A 401 10.44 -21.59 16.37
CA ALA A 401 9.63 -22.77 16.18
C ALA A 401 9.27 -23.38 17.55
N GLU A 402 8.01 -23.31 17.94
CA GLU A 402 7.57 -23.85 19.23
C GLU A 402 7.47 -25.37 19.14
N THR A 403 6.90 -25.85 18.06
CA THR A 403 6.78 -27.28 17.74
C THR A 403 6.49 -27.48 16.25
N VAL A 404 6.62 -28.72 15.79
CA VAL A 404 6.11 -29.16 14.50
C VAL A 404 4.80 -29.93 14.73
N VAL A 405 3.71 -29.44 14.17
CA VAL A 405 2.37 -29.99 14.29
C VAL A 405 2.17 -31.05 13.22
N PRO A 406 1.94 -32.32 13.57
CA PRO A 406 1.79 -33.39 12.58
C PRO A 406 0.63 -33.16 11.61
N HIS A 407 -0.51 -32.71 12.12
CA HIS A 407 -1.72 -32.49 11.32
C HIS A 407 -2.38 -31.16 11.69
N LEU A 408 -2.47 -30.24 10.72
CA LEU A 408 -3.16 -28.96 10.83
C LEU A 408 -4.32 -28.95 9.85
N LYS A 409 -5.50 -28.53 10.29
CA LYS A 409 -6.69 -28.33 9.42
C LYS A 409 -7.08 -26.86 9.37
N GLU A 410 -7.50 -26.43 8.18
CA GLU A 410 -8.07 -25.09 7.96
C GLU A 410 -9.04 -25.15 6.78
N GLY A 411 -10.28 -24.71 6.98
CA GLY A 411 -11.31 -24.86 5.98
C GLY A 411 -11.45 -26.32 5.53
N GLY A 412 -11.40 -26.58 4.25
CA GLY A 412 -11.45 -27.93 3.68
C GLY A 412 -10.08 -28.61 3.49
N TYR A 413 -9.00 -28.03 4.00
CA TYR A 413 -7.62 -28.46 3.74
C TYR A 413 -6.99 -29.10 4.98
N GLN A 414 -6.00 -29.97 4.74
CA GLN A 414 -5.15 -30.55 5.77
C GLN A 414 -3.69 -30.42 5.37
N PHE A 415 -2.88 -29.91 6.30
CA PHE A 415 -1.44 -29.72 6.15
C PHE A 415 -0.70 -30.64 7.14
N GLU A 416 0.45 -31.12 6.69
CA GLU A 416 1.29 -32.05 7.45
C GLU A 416 2.56 -31.34 7.94
N ASN A 417 3.00 -31.68 9.15
CA ASN A 417 4.25 -31.20 9.72
C ASN A 417 4.40 -29.66 9.69
N SER A 418 3.33 -28.95 10.00
CA SER A 418 3.32 -27.49 10.02
C SER A 418 4.15 -26.94 11.19
N ILE A 419 4.91 -25.88 10.94
CA ILE A 419 5.72 -25.20 11.95
C ILE A 419 4.81 -24.26 12.75
N ARG A 420 4.63 -24.51 14.05
CA ARG A 420 3.95 -23.56 14.96
C ARG A 420 4.95 -22.60 15.55
N TYR A 421 4.64 -21.29 15.57
CA TYR A 421 5.49 -20.29 16.19
C TYR A 421 5.11 -20.02 17.62
N ALA A 422 6.11 -19.74 18.46
CA ALA A 422 5.89 -19.19 19.78
C ALA A 422 5.32 -17.76 19.65
N THR A 423 4.17 -17.53 20.27
CA THR A 423 3.55 -16.20 20.31
C THR A 423 4.38 -15.28 21.19
N SER A 424 4.87 -14.18 20.63
CA SER A 424 5.62 -13.14 21.36
C SER A 424 5.33 -11.77 20.75
N PRO A 425 5.63 -10.67 21.44
CA PRO A 425 5.51 -9.34 20.85
C PRO A 425 6.34 -9.16 19.56
N GLN A 426 7.46 -9.89 19.43
CA GLN A 426 8.38 -9.85 18.29
C GLN A 426 7.93 -10.76 17.12
N CYS A 427 7.04 -11.72 17.37
CA CYS A 427 6.53 -12.65 16.38
C CYS A 427 5.00 -12.62 16.37
N ARG A 428 4.46 -11.63 15.66
CA ARG A 428 3.01 -11.44 15.43
C ARG A 428 2.75 -11.29 13.93
N PRO A 429 2.66 -12.39 13.18
CA PRO A 429 2.24 -12.35 11.79
C PRO A 429 0.83 -11.79 11.65
N PHE A 430 0.53 -11.20 10.50
CA PHE A 430 -0.76 -10.63 10.16
C PHE A 430 -1.15 -10.95 8.71
N HIS A 431 -2.41 -10.71 8.32
CA HIS A 431 -2.88 -10.95 6.96
C HIS A 431 -2.06 -10.16 5.92
N GLY A 432 -1.76 -10.83 4.80
CA GLY A 432 -0.87 -10.32 3.76
C GLY A 432 0.58 -10.78 3.89
N MET A 433 0.98 -11.37 5.04
CA MET A 433 2.29 -12.00 5.20
C MET A 433 2.34 -13.43 4.61
N SER A 434 1.23 -13.99 4.15
CA SER A 434 1.18 -15.29 3.47
C SER A 434 2.24 -15.38 2.35
N GLY A 435 2.99 -16.47 2.32
CA GLY A 435 4.10 -16.66 1.38
C GLY A 435 5.43 -16.06 1.80
N SER A 436 5.49 -15.32 2.91
CA SER A 436 6.74 -14.82 3.46
C SER A 436 7.67 -15.96 3.86
N ALA A 437 8.94 -15.83 3.50
CA ALA A 437 9.95 -16.84 3.87
C ALA A 437 10.15 -16.88 5.39
N LEU A 438 10.24 -18.08 5.93
CA LEU A 438 10.86 -18.36 7.22
C LEU A 438 12.33 -18.65 6.95
N LEU A 439 13.19 -17.77 7.42
CA LEU A 439 14.63 -17.88 7.25
C LEU A 439 15.29 -18.55 8.46
N SER A 440 16.36 -19.28 8.21
CA SER A 440 17.29 -19.76 9.24
C SER A 440 17.90 -18.60 10.05
N ALA A 441 18.50 -18.92 11.20
CA ALA A 441 19.09 -17.93 12.10
C ALA A 441 20.11 -17.00 11.43
N ASP A 442 20.85 -17.49 10.43
CA ASP A 442 21.83 -16.72 9.65
C ASP A 442 21.21 -15.92 8.50
N GLY A 443 19.90 -16.04 8.28
CA GLY A 443 19.16 -15.33 7.24
C GLY A 443 19.47 -15.77 5.81
N SER A 444 20.16 -16.90 5.60
CA SER A 444 20.63 -17.34 4.27
C SER A 444 19.71 -18.37 3.60
N THR A 445 18.97 -19.14 4.40
CA THR A 445 18.24 -20.32 3.95
C THR A 445 16.76 -20.17 4.26
N VAL A 446 15.90 -20.43 3.30
CA VAL A 446 14.46 -20.58 3.49
C VAL A 446 14.19 -21.97 4.05
N VAL A 447 13.73 -22.04 5.29
CA VAL A 447 13.43 -23.28 6.01
C VAL A 447 11.93 -23.57 6.06
N GLY A 448 11.10 -22.56 5.75
CA GLY A 448 9.65 -22.66 5.67
C GLY A 448 9.02 -21.47 5.00
N VAL A 449 7.71 -21.51 4.85
CA VAL A 449 6.88 -20.42 4.29
C VAL A 449 5.74 -20.14 5.28
N HIS A 450 5.55 -18.89 5.65
CA HIS A 450 4.40 -18.51 6.50
C HIS A 450 3.10 -18.79 5.77
N ASN A 451 2.19 -19.47 6.46
CA ASN A 451 0.93 -19.92 5.86
C ASN A 451 -0.28 -19.17 6.44
N THR A 452 -0.56 -19.37 7.72
CA THR A 452 -1.82 -18.96 8.31
C THR A 452 -1.68 -18.62 9.79
N HIS A 453 -2.68 -17.95 10.33
CA HIS A 453 -2.86 -17.75 11.77
C HIS A 453 -4.33 -17.82 12.16
N ASN A 454 -4.61 -18.10 13.43
CA ASN A 454 -5.96 -18.20 13.94
C ASN A 454 -6.47 -16.84 14.41
N ASP A 455 -7.44 -16.26 13.71
CA ASP A 455 -7.97 -14.93 13.98
C ASP A 455 -9.00 -14.91 15.11
N GLY A 456 -10.00 -15.75 15.02
CA GLY A 456 -11.21 -15.71 15.87
C GLY A 456 -11.21 -16.67 17.05
N GLY A 457 -10.27 -17.63 17.08
CA GLY A 457 -10.30 -18.72 18.06
C GLY A 457 -11.23 -19.87 17.66
N GLU A 458 -11.91 -19.78 16.51
CA GLU A 458 -12.75 -20.85 15.96
C GLU A 458 -11.91 -22.04 15.54
N ALA A 459 -12.54 -23.21 15.47
CA ALA A 459 -11.84 -24.44 15.12
C ALA A 459 -12.04 -24.81 13.66
N CYS A 460 -10.92 -24.93 12.92
CA CYS A 460 -10.82 -25.50 11.58
C CYS A 460 -11.61 -24.78 10.47
N SER A 461 -12.03 -23.52 10.67
CA SER A 461 -12.61 -22.69 9.63
C SER A 461 -11.51 -21.90 8.86
N ASP A 462 -11.89 -21.22 7.79
CA ASP A 462 -10.96 -20.34 7.03
C ASP A 462 -10.37 -19.27 7.97
N ASN A 463 -9.06 -19.05 7.92
CA ASN A 463 -8.29 -18.18 8.80
C ASN A 463 -8.38 -18.56 10.30
N ASN A 464 -8.80 -19.78 10.61
CA ASN A 464 -8.86 -20.30 11.96
C ASN A 464 -8.36 -21.76 12.00
N PRO A 465 -7.06 -21.97 11.74
CA PRO A 465 -6.48 -23.31 11.76
C PRO A 465 -6.61 -23.98 13.11
N CYS A 466 -6.75 -25.30 13.09
CA CYS A 466 -6.76 -26.14 14.28
C CYS A 466 -5.78 -27.31 14.16
N GLU A 467 -5.13 -27.66 15.25
CA GLU A 467 -4.26 -28.83 15.35
C GLU A 467 -5.11 -30.07 15.58
N VAL A 468 -4.77 -31.18 14.93
CA VAL A 468 -5.48 -32.45 15.05
C VAL A 468 -4.61 -33.44 15.81
N GLY A 469 -5.10 -33.90 16.96
CA GLY A 469 -4.46 -34.92 17.78
C GLY A 469 -4.55 -36.30 17.16
N ALA A 470 -3.72 -37.24 17.66
CA ALA A 470 -3.73 -38.64 17.22
C ALA A 470 -5.05 -39.36 17.52
N ASP A 471 -5.82 -38.88 18.49
CA ASP A 471 -7.17 -39.36 18.84
C ASP A 471 -8.28 -38.69 18.00
N GLY A 472 -7.93 -37.81 17.04
CA GLY A 472 -8.87 -37.05 16.25
C GLY A 472 -9.43 -35.79 16.93
N SER A 473 -9.02 -35.49 18.16
CA SER A 473 -9.39 -34.25 18.84
C SER A 473 -8.79 -33.05 18.12
N THR A 474 -9.47 -31.89 18.21
CA THR A 474 -8.99 -30.64 17.59
C THR A 474 -8.69 -29.59 18.66
N THR A 475 -7.59 -28.85 18.48
CA THR A 475 -7.22 -27.75 19.36
C THR A 475 -7.04 -26.47 18.52
N SER A 476 -7.77 -25.43 18.89
CA SER A 476 -7.72 -24.11 18.29
C SER A 476 -7.35 -23.07 19.32
N VAL A 477 -6.43 -22.18 19.02
CA VAL A 477 -6.02 -21.09 19.93
C VAL A 477 -5.86 -19.82 19.14
N GLN A 478 -6.63 -18.79 19.49
CA GLN A 478 -6.56 -17.49 18.87
C GLN A 478 -5.15 -16.91 18.92
N GLY A 479 -4.71 -16.32 17.81
CA GLY A 479 -3.38 -15.71 17.64
C GLY A 479 -2.24 -16.69 17.35
N ARG A 480 -2.48 -18.02 17.34
CA ARG A 480 -1.46 -18.98 16.90
C ARG A 480 -1.21 -18.86 15.40
N SER A 481 0.07 -18.94 15.03
CA SER A 481 0.54 -18.82 13.65
C SER A 481 1.32 -20.03 13.22
N TYR A 482 1.22 -20.35 11.93
CA TYR A 482 1.81 -21.56 11.35
C TYR A 482 2.50 -21.27 10.02
N GLY A 483 3.52 -22.06 9.71
CA GLY A 483 4.19 -22.08 8.42
C GLY A 483 4.34 -23.50 7.91
N GLN A 484 4.62 -23.62 6.61
CA GLN A 484 4.85 -24.91 5.95
C GLN A 484 6.33 -25.15 5.80
N GLN A 485 6.77 -26.40 6.02
CA GLN A 485 8.14 -26.81 5.76
C GLN A 485 8.44 -26.86 4.26
N VAL A 486 9.70 -26.64 3.87
CA VAL A 486 10.12 -26.60 2.44
C VAL A 486 11.24 -27.59 2.12
N ASP A 487 11.73 -28.34 3.10
CA ASP A 487 12.85 -29.30 2.97
C ASP A 487 12.59 -30.39 1.93
N GLY A 488 11.32 -30.79 1.71
CA GLY A 488 10.93 -31.75 0.69
C GLY A 488 10.94 -31.23 -0.75
N ILE A 489 10.95 -29.89 -0.97
CA ILE A 489 10.85 -29.31 -2.33
C ILE A 489 12.09 -29.62 -3.16
N ALA A 490 13.28 -29.52 -2.57
CA ALA A 490 14.54 -29.71 -3.29
C ALA A 490 14.67 -31.11 -3.91
N ALA A 491 14.10 -32.13 -3.28
CA ALA A 491 14.08 -33.50 -3.79
C ALA A 491 13.20 -33.67 -5.05
N CYS A 492 12.32 -32.72 -5.33
CA CYS A 492 11.44 -32.71 -6.50
C CYS A 492 12.00 -31.86 -7.66
N LEU A 493 13.15 -31.21 -7.48
CA LEU A 493 13.74 -30.33 -8.47
C LEU A 493 14.99 -30.96 -9.10
N SER A 494 15.00 -31.01 -10.44
CA SER A 494 16.19 -31.43 -11.21
C SER A 494 17.28 -30.35 -11.21
N ALA A 495 18.47 -30.70 -11.72
CA ALA A 495 19.64 -29.81 -11.76
C ALA A 495 19.46 -28.55 -12.62
N ASP A 496 18.44 -28.49 -13.46
CA ASP A 496 18.07 -27.31 -14.28
C ASP A 496 16.84 -26.57 -13.73
N SER A 497 16.56 -26.74 -12.44
CA SER A 497 15.44 -26.08 -11.71
C SER A 497 14.04 -26.46 -12.23
N ARG A 498 13.90 -27.63 -12.87
CA ARG A 498 12.60 -28.15 -13.29
C ARG A 498 12.00 -29.07 -12.24
N LEU A 499 10.70 -28.98 -12.09
CA LEU A 499 9.96 -29.92 -11.25
C LEU A 499 9.86 -31.27 -11.94
N ASP A 500 10.18 -32.34 -11.19
CA ASP A 500 9.91 -33.72 -11.58
C ASP A 500 9.41 -34.49 -10.34
N LEU A 501 8.12 -34.71 -10.31
CA LEU A 501 7.44 -35.42 -9.21
C LEU A 501 7.75 -36.92 -9.17
N ALA A 502 8.47 -37.45 -10.17
CA ALA A 502 8.91 -38.85 -10.22
C ALA A 502 10.31 -39.06 -9.62
N LEU A 503 11.02 -38.00 -9.26
CA LEU A 503 12.34 -38.10 -8.66
C LEU A 503 12.29 -38.87 -7.33
N PRO A 504 13.31 -39.73 -7.07
CA PRO A 504 13.45 -40.44 -5.78
C PRO A 504 13.49 -39.44 -4.63
N GLY A 505 12.64 -39.66 -3.61
CA GLY A 505 12.54 -38.76 -2.44
C GLY A 505 11.60 -37.58 -2.61
N CYS A 506 11.01 -37.34 -3.77
CA CYS A 506 9.96 -36.35 -3.94
C CYS A 506 8.65 -36.81 -3.26
N ALA A 507 8.20 -36.06 -2.26
CA ALA A 507 6.99 -36.35 -1.49
C ALA A 507 5.84 -35.35 -1.76
N LEU A 508 5.99 -34.47 -2.75
CA LEU A 508 4.92 -33.51 -3.11
C LEU A 508 3.71 -34.24 -3.70
N THR A 509 2.51 -33.71 -3.41
CA THR A 509 1.25 -34.20 -3.98
C THR A 509 1.29 -34.19 -5.50
N LYS A 510 0.79 -35.26 -6.13
CA LYS A 510 0.79 -35.44 -7.60
C LYS A 510 -0.50 -34.96 -8.22
#